data_6d475fd5a7f27a51ee3eed8d444e6a93
#
_entry.id   6d475fd5a7f27a51ee3eed8d444e6a93
#
_cell.length_a   1.000
_cell.length_b   1.000
_cell.length_c   1.000
_cell.angle_alpha   90.00
_cell.angle_beta   90.00
_cell.angle_gamma   90.00
#
_symmetry.space_group_name_H-M   'P 1'
#
loop_
_entity.id
_entity.type
_entity.pdbx_description
1 polymer ?
#
loop_
_entity_poly.entity_id
_entity_poly.type
_entity_poly.pdbx_seq_one_letter_code
_entity_poly.pdbx_strand_id
1 'polypeptide(L)'
;MVSTFHGLETAKRGMFTQQNALYVTGHNIANANTPGYSRQRVNFVQTDAFPAASINRAQIPGQIGTGVKAGSIERIRESFLDIQYRGEQNKLGYWESRATSLSKMEDIMNEPSDNGLSAVMGEFWQSLQDLSTYPEKEGTRQVVLERGQAVVDTFHFQNDSLSAIRADLGNEISVNLKEVNSLLKQIGDLNQQIGEVEPHGYLPNDLYDQRDLLVDQLSKQMNIKVEKVSSGGQSLKIAEGQYNISMVNADGTEVSLVTKSDYVQIGFEGADGLSYDVPESVAELTIFDSQGRTNIGFTNNGTITFSSGKLRGLIESYGYNVTTDNGDGTTATAVKGIYPDMLDNLDKLAFTFGSIFNEVHSKGYNLEGDQGTEFFTFESGSYAGASKGIGIAEMDPKDIAVSTKVRTDEDGNIIGVDAGDGKNALNLSNISSMLLSNTQQELEGLDETIDLTAFSVIGTGTINTFYEGMTGQLGVDALQANRLTQNSQVLSNAVEKNRQSVSSVSLDEEMTNLIKFQHAYNAAARQITILDEILDKVINGMGVGGR
;
A
#
# COMPACT_ATOMS: atom_id res chain seq x y z
N MET A 1 71.09 3.29 -17.21
CA MET A 1 70.94 4.26 -16.10
C MET A 1 69.45 4.54 -15.96
N VAL A 2 68.93 4.45 -14.76
CA VAL A 2 67.58 4.92 -14.47
C VAL A 2 67.63 6.44 -14.57
N SER A 3 66.69 7.05 -15.29
CA SER A 3 66.60 8.52 -15.44
C SER A 3 66.40 9.17 -14.06
N THR A 4 67.13 10.21 -13.76
CA THR A 4 66.97 11.02 -12.53
C THR A 4 65.56 11.60 -12.39
N PHE A 5 64.81 11.73 -13.50
CA PHE A 5 63.42 12.13 -13.51
C PHE A 5 62.44 11.03 -13.11
N HIS A 6 62.89 9.76 -13.03
CA HIS A 6 61.98 8.65 -12.68
C HIS A 6 61.42 8.81 -11.25
N GLY A 7 62.27 9.22 -10.30
CA GLY A 7 61.83 9.50 -8.93
C GLY A 7 60.85 10.65 -8.84
N LEU A 8 61.06 11.72 -9.63
CA LEU A 8 60.16 12.87 -9.70
C LEU A 8 58.78 12.47 -10.24
N GLU A 9 58.74 11.68 -11.32
CA GLU A 9 57.49 11.21 -11.90
C GLU A 9 56.74 10.27 -10.95
N THR A 10 57.44 9.39 -10.22
CA THR A 10 56.85 8.52 -9.20
C THR A 10 56.25 9.32 -8.04
N ALA A 11 56.98 10.34 -7.53
CA ALA A 11 56.48 11.20 -6.47
C ALA A 11 55.27 12.06 -6.92
N LYS A 12 55.31 12.60 -8.15
CA LYS A 12 54.22 13.33 -8.77
C LYS A 12 52.96 12.47 -8.88
N ARG A 13 53.06 11.22 -9.39
CA ARG A 13 51.94 10.28 -9.46
C ARG A 13 51.36 9.98 -8.08
N GLY A 14 52.24 9.73 -7.08
CA GLY A 14 51.82 9.56 -5.70
C GLY A 14 51.03 10.75 -5.17
N MET A 15 51.54 11.98 -5.39
CA MET A 15 50.89 13.20 -4.95
C MET A 15 49.47 13.37 -5.57
N PHE A 16 49.30 13.23 -6.90
CA PHE A 16 48.00 13.31 -7.56
C PHE A 16 47.04 12.23 -7.11
N THR A 17 47.53 11.02 -6.87
CA THR A 17 46.69 9.92 -6.39
C THR A 17 46.14 10.20 -4.99
N GLN A 18 47.00 10.74 -4.07
CA GLN A 18 46.55 11.15 -2.74
C GLN A 18 45.60 12.35 -2.79
N GLN A 19 45.77 13.29 -3.72
CA GLN A 19 44.86 14.40 -3.93
C GLN A 19 43.48 13.92 -4.35
N ASN A 20 43.38 12.95 -5.27
CA ASN A 20 42.11 12.33 -5.65
C ASN A 20 41.43 11.66 -4.46
N ALA A 21 42.20 10.96 -3.60
CA ALA A 21 41.67 10.36 -2.39
C ALA A 21 41.14 11.42 -1.41
N LEU A 22 41.81 12.55 -1.25
CA LEU A 22 41.33 13.67 -0.43
C LEU A 22 40.02 14.26 -0.96
N TYR A 23 39.89 14.40 -2.28
CA TYR A 23 38.63 14.86 -2.88
C TYR A 23 37.48 13.91 -2.59
N VAL A 24 37.67 12.59 -2.76
CA VAL A 24 36.62 11.59 -2.48
C VAL A 24 36.26 11.56 -1.01
N THR A 25 37.25 11.62 -0.10
CA THR A 25 37.02 11.70 1.35
C THR A 25 36.23 12.97 1.72
N GLY A 26 36.60 14.12 1.12
CA GLY A 26 35.85 15.37 1.31
C GLY A 26 34.43 15.29 0.79
N HIS A 27 34.22 14.63 -0.35
CA HIS A 27 32.88 14.38 -0.93
C HIS A 27 32.03 13.47 -0.04
N ASN A 28 32.63 12.39 0.52
CA ASN A 28 31.95 11.52 1.48
C ASN A 28 31.50 12.31 2.73
N ILE A 29 32.39 13.12 3.31
CA ILE A 29 32.08 13.94 4.49
C ILE A 29 30.95 14.93 4.19
N ALA A 30 30.99 15.61 3.03
CA ALA A 30 29.98 16.58 2.64
C ALA A 30 28.59 15.93 2.46
N ASN A 31 28.55 14.70 1.97
CA ASN A 31 27.30 13.96 1.70
C ASN A 31 26.94 12.94 2.78
N ALA A 32 27.59 12.95 3.94
CA ALA A 32 27.36 11.96 5.00
C ALA A 32 25.88 11.90 5.47
N ASN A 33 25.16 13.02 5.38
CA ASN A 33 23.75 13.13 5.76
C ASN A 33 22.80 13.19 4.54
N THR A 34 23.28 13.01 3.31
CA THR A 34 22.44 13.02 2.11
C THR A 34 21.71 11.67 2.01
N PRO A 35 20.37 11.64 1.97
CA PRO A 35 19.61 10.41 1.83
C PRO A 35 19.99 9.65 0.55
N GLY A 36 20.21 8.33 0.67
CA GLY A 36 20.56 7.47 -0.45
C GLY A 36 22.03 7.51 -0.86
N TYR A 37 22.85 8.40 -0.30
CA TYR A 37 24.27 8.50 -0.62
C TYR A 37 25.02 7.26 -0.14
N SER A 38 25.84 6.68 -1.01
CA SER A 38 26.72 5.55 -0.71
C SER A 38 28.18 6.03 -0.63
N ARG A 39 28.89 5.58 0.42
CA ARG A 39 30.30 5.86 0.61
C ARG A 39 31.10 5.47 -0.63
N GLN A 40 31.96 6.37 -1.11
CA GLN A 40 32.85 6.12 -2.24
C GLN A 40 34.27 5.86 -1.76
N ARG A 41 35.00 5.01 -2.47
CA ARG A 41 36.39 4.66 -2.18
C ARG A 41 37.24 4.72 -3.43
N VAL A 42 38.43 5.32 -3.31
CA VAL A 42 39.45 5.30 -4.36
C VAL A 42 40.24 3.99 -4.26
N ASN A 43 40.27 3.21 -5.33
CA ASN A 43 41.11 2.03 -5.45
C ASN A 43 42.44 2.43 -6.04
N PHE A 44 43.52 2.20 -5.28
CA PHE A 44 44.89 2.47 -5.72
C PHE A 44 45.43 1.29 -6.50
N VAL A 45 45.97 1.56 -7.70
CA VAL A 45 46.55 0.55 -8.58
C VAL A 45 48.01 0.97 -8.88
N GLN A 46 48.94 0.03 -8.74
CA GLN A 46 50.30 0.27 -9.19
C GLN A 46 50.36 0.51 -10.69
N THR A 47 51.24 1.39 -11.13
CA THR A 47 51.51 1.60 -12.56
C THR A 47 52.49 0.53 -13.09
N ASP A 48 52.48 0.32 -14.42
CA ASP A 48 53.33 -0.69 -15.04
C ASP A 48 54.80 -0.48 -14.69
N ALA A 49 55.49 -1.57 -14.32
CA ALA A 49 56.89 -1.53 -13.96
C ALA A 49 57.82 -1.29 -15.19
N PHE A 50 58.91 -0.62 -14.97
CA PHE A 50 59.92 -0.36 -16.01
C PHE A 50 61.14 -1.30 -15.82
N PRO A 51 61.74 -1.89 -16.89
CA PRO A 51 61.27 -1.85 -18.29
C PRO A 51 60.10 -2.79 -18.52
N ALA A 52 59.27 -2.42 -19.52
CA ALA A 52 58.20 -3.28 -19.99
C ALA A 52 58.77 -4.59 -20.55
N ALA A 53 58.06 -5.70 -20.42
CA ALA A 53 58.43 -6.98 -20.98
C ALA A 53 58.44 -6.87 -22.53
N SER A 54 59.66 -6.83 -23.12
CA SER A 54 59.83 -6.79 -24.57
C SER A 54 61.17 -7.43 -24.95
N ILE A 55 61.33 -7.82 -26.23
CA ILE A 55 62.59 -8.40 -26.75
C ILE A 55 63.75 -7.40 -26.63
N ASN A 56 63.50 -6.09 -26.85
CA ASN A 56 64.49 -5.02 -26.76
C ASN A 56 64.48 -4.29 -25.40
N ARG A 57 64.27 -5.03 -24.31
CA ARG A 57 64.27 -4.43 -22.96
C ARG A 57 65.64 -3.91 -22.55
N ALA A 58 65.66 -2.83 -21.77
CA ALA A 58 66.89 -2.35 -21.12
C ALA A 58 67.42 -3.42 -20.16
N GLN A 59 68.73 -3.72 -20.26
CA GLN A 59 69.41 -4.70 -19.38
C GLN A 59 69.75 -4.04 -18.02
N ILE A 60 68.76 -3.94 -17.16
CA ILE A 60 68.91 -3.50 -15.77
C ILE A 60 68.54 -4.67 -14.84
N PRO A 61 69.11 -4.78 -13.65
CA PRO A 61 68.76 -5.85 -12.72
C PRO A 61 67.36 -5.60 -12.15
N GLY A 62 66.40 -6.44 -12.57
CA GLY A 62 65.01 -6.39 -12.10
C GLY A 62 64.14 -5.37 -12.80
N GLN A 63 62.93 -5.23 -12.33
CA GLN A 63 61.95 -4.19 -12.75
C GLN A 63 61.77 -3.17 -11.63
N ILE A 64 61.69 -1.91 -11.97
CA ILE A 64 61.51 -0.80 -11.04
C ILE A 64 60.05 -0.33 -11.13
N GLY A 65 59.38 -0.17 -9.98
CA GLY A 65 58.00 0.38 -9.93
C GLY A 65 57.99 1.84 -10.40
N THR A 66 56.95 2.22 -11.17
CA THR A 66 56.81 3.58 -11.71
C THR A 66 55.78 4.43 -10.94
N GLY A 67 55.31 3.91 -9.78
CA GLY A 67 54.40 4.64 -8.89
C GLY A 67 53.01 4.04 -8.79
N VAL A 68 52.05 4.87 -8.41
CA VAL A 68 50.65 4.54 -8.15
C VAL A 68 49.75 5.48 -8.96
N LYS A 69 48.55 4.99 -9.33
CA LYS A 69 47.46 5.79 -9.90
C LYS A 69 46.15 5.47 -9.21
N ALA A 70 45.21 6.39 -9.22
CA ALA A 70 43.81 6.08 -8.93
C ALA A 70 43.27 5.20 -10.07
N GLY A 71 42.87 3.96 -9.75
CA GLY A 71 42.37 3.00 -10.73
C GLY A 71 40.86 3.20 -10.99
N SER A 72 40.08 3.29 -9.91
CA SER A 72 38.66 3.52 -9.95
C SER A 72 38.18 4.22 -8.69
N ILE A 73 37.03 4.88 -8.75
CA ILE A 73 36.30 5.41 -7.60
C ILE A 73 35.00 4.64 -7.55
N GLU A 74 34.86 3.77 -6.56
CA GLU A 74 33.74 2.83 -6.46
C GLU A 74 32.89 3.14 -5.24
N ARG A 75 31.58 2.89 -5.38
CA ARG A 75 30.63 2.88 -4.26
C ARG A 75 30.83 1.61 -3.42
N ILE A 76 30.72 1.73 -2.10
CA ILE A 76 30.72 0.59 -1.19
C ILE A 76 29.27 0.21 -0.95
N ARG A 77 28.79 -0.86 -1.61
CA ARG A 77 27.40 -1.30 -1.55
C ARG A 77 27.30 -2.82 -1.75
N GLU A 78 26.30 -3.44 -1.11
CA GLU A 78 26.00 -4.86 -1.26
C GLU A 78 24.61 -5.05 -1.85
N SER A 79 24.53 -5.56 -3.08
CA SER A 79 23.28 -5.74 -3.82
C SER A 79 22.29 -6.70 -3.13
N PHE A 80 22.79 -7.66 -2.34
CA PHE A 80 21.93 -8.56 -1.57
C PHE A 80 21.09 -7.82 -0.52
N LEU A 81 21.72 -6.86 0.19
CA LEU A 81 21.01 -6.04 1.18
C LEU A 81 19.98 -5.11 0.53
N ASP A 82 20.26 -4.61 -0.67
CA ASP A 82 19.28 -3.82 -1.44
C ASP A 82 18.05 -4.64 -1.83
N ILE A 83 18.25 -5.88 -2.29
CA ILE A 83 17.15 -6.79 -2.62
C ILE A 83 16.31 -7.10 -1.37
N GLN A 84 16.95 -7.39 -0.25
CA GLN A 84 16.24 -7.63 1.02
C GLN A 84 15.45 -6.40 1.46
N TYR A 85 16.05 -5.21 1.41
CA TYR A 85 15.40 -3.96 1.78
C TYR A 85 14.15 -3.71 0.93
N ARG A 86 14.27 -3.81 -0.40
CA ARG A 86 13.16 -3.64 -1.34
C ARG A 86 12.03 -4.64 -1.08
N GLY A 87 12.37 -5.90 -0.76
CA GLY A 87 11.39 -6.91 -0.39
C GLY A 87 10.63 -6.57 0.90
N GLU A 88 11.31 -6.06 1.93
CA GLU A 88 10.65 -5.65 3.18
C GLU A 88 9.86 -4.34 3.01
N GLN A 89 10.34 -3.37 2.22
CA GLN A 89 9.61 -2.16 1.89
C GLN A 89 8.30 -2.47 1.14
N ASN A 90 8.32 -3.44 0.26
CA ASN A 90 7.14 -3.88 -0.47
C ASN A 90 6.06 -4.44 0.47
N LYS A 91 6.44 -5.33 1.40
CA LYS A 91 5.53 -5.86 2.43
C LYS A 91 4.99 -4.77 3.33
N LEU A 92 5.88 -3.85 3.74
CA LEU A 92 5.50 -2.71 4.58
C LEU A 92 4.46 -1.84 3.88
N GLY A 93 4.68 -1.49 2.61
CA GLY A 93 3.73 -0.70 1.82
C GLY A 93 2.33 -1.33 1.75
N TYR A 94 2.27 -2.65 1.57
CA TYR A 94 1.01 -3.40 1.54
C TYR A 94 0.28 -3.35 2.90
N TRP A 95 0.97 -3.72 3.99
CA TRP A 95 0.33 -3.80 5.30
C TRP A 95 0.00 -2.44 5.88
N GLU A 96 0.82 -1.43 5.63
CA GLU A 96 0.57 -0.05 6.07
C GLU A 96 -0.70 0.53 5.43
N SER A 97 -0.88 0.35 4.10
CA SER A 97 -2.09 0.83 3.42
C SER A 97 -3.34 0.09 3.91
N ARG A 98 -3.25 -1.23 4.10
CA ARG A 98 -4.36 -2.05 4.60
C ARG A 98 -4.72 -1.70 6.05
N ALA A 99 -3.71 -1.54 6.94
CA ALA A 99 -3.92 -1.14 8.33
C ALA A 99 -4.59 0.24 8.43
N THR A 100 -4.14 1.20 7.62
CA THR A 100 -4.74 2.54 7.57
C THR A 100 -6.19 2.50 7.11
N SER A 101 -6.51 1.70 6.08
CA SER A 101 -7.88 1.55 5.58
C SER A 101 -8.80 0.91 6.61
N LEU A 102 -8.34 -0.15 7.30
CA LEU A 102 -9.10 -0.82 8.34
C LEU A 102 -9.31 0.07 9.57
N SER A 103 -8.30 0.83 9.99
CA SER A 103 -8.44 1.78 11.11
C SER A 103 -9.49 2.86 10.85
N LYS A 104 -9.52 3.42 9.62
CA LYS A 104 -10.57 4.38 9.22
C LYS A 104 -11.97 3.75 9.27
N MET A 105 -12.08 2.47 8.93
CA MET A 105 -13.34 1.73 9.00
C MET A 105 -13.77 1.47 10.45
N GLU A 106 -12.83 1.08 11.35
CA GLU A 106 -13.09 0.93 12.78
C GLU A 106 -13.61 2.23 13.39
N ASP A 107 -13.03 3.39 13.01
CA ASP A 107 -13.45 4.70 13.50
C ASP A 107 -14.91 5.04 13.09
N ILE A 108 -15.38 4.59 11.90
CA ILE A 108 -16.76 4.80 11.46
C ILE A 108 -17.69 3.85 12.20
N MET A 109 -17.34 2.56 12.23
CA MET A 109 -18.21 1.56 12.88
C MET A 109 -18.36 1.84 14.37
N ASN A 110 -17.33 2.41 15.03
CA ASN A 110 -17.31 2.89 16.41
C ASN A 110 -17.95 1.91 17.41
N GLU A 111 -17.62 0.62 17.29
CA GLU A 111 -18.16 -0.44 18.15
C GLU A 111 -17.05 -1.07 19.03
N PRO A 112 -17.35 -1.40 20.30
CA PRO A 112 -18.59 -1.10 21.05
C PRO A 112 -18.63 0.35 21.54
N SER A 113 -19.77 1.03 21.33
CA SER A 113 -20.01 2.38 21.89
C SER A 113 -21.48 2.61 22.21
N ASP A 114 -21.77 3.62 23.03
CA ASP A 114 -23.14 3.98 23.42
C ASP A 114 -23.95 4.58 22.26
N ASN A 115 -23.29 4.97 21.16
CA ASN A 115 -23.91 5.57 19.97
C ASN A 115 -23.74 4.69 18.71
N GLY A 116 -23.23 3.48 18.85
CA GLY A 116 -23.07 2.53 17.75
C GLY A 116 -24.40 1.94 17.31
N LEU A 117 -24.43 1.34 16.11
CA LEU A 117 -25.64 0.73 15.54
C LEU A 117 -26.23 -0.36 16.47
N SER A 118 -25.36 -1.13 17.16
CA SER A 118 -25.81 -2.15 18.13
C SER A 118 -26.60 -1.53 19.28
N ALA A 119 -26.11 -0.43 19.85
CA ALA A 119 -26.79 0.28 20.92
C ALA A 119 -28.12 0.90 20.48
N VAL A 120 -28.12 1.55 19.30
CA VAL A 120 -29.31 2.18 18.74
C VAL A 120 -30.39 1.14 18.39
N MET A 121 -30.02 -0.02 17.80
CA MET A 121 -30.95 -1.14 17.61
C MET A 121 -31.46 -1.67 18.96
N GLY A 122 -30.60 -1.78 19.97
CA GLY A 122 -30.97 -2.21 21.33
C GLY A 122 -32.02 -1.28 21.95
N GLU A 123 -31.86 0.03 21.81
CA GLU A 123 -32.84 1.01 22.28
C GLU A 123 -34.18 0.94 21.52
N PHE A 124 -34.13 0.63 20.21
CA PHE A 124 -35.32 0.39 19.43
C PHE A 124 -36.08 -0.85 19.93
N TRP A 125 -35.40 -1.98 20.13
CA TRP A 125 -36.02 -3.20 20.67
C TRP A 125 -36.61 -2.98 22.08
N GLN A 126 -35.91 -2.19 22.92
CA GLN A 126 -36.40 -1.84 24.26
C GLN A 126 -37.69 -0.97 24.17
N SER A 127 -37.75 -0.04 23.23
CA SER A 127 -38.94 0.81 23.02
C SER A 127 -40.18 -0.02 22.61
N LEU A 128 -39.96 -1.09 21.83
CA LEU A 128 -41.05 -2.03 21.45
C LEU A 128 -41.48 -2.87 22.67
N GLN A 129 -40.57 -3.26 23.54
CA GLN A 129 -40.91 -3.95 24.79
C GLN A 129 -41.70 -3.06 25.74
N ASP A 130 -41.33 -1.78 25.85
CA ASP A 130 -42.09 -0.80 26.62
C ASP A 130 -43.47 -0.56 26.01
N LEU A 131 -43.59 -0.52 24.66
CA LEU A 131 -44.83 -0.44 23.93
C LEU A 131 -45.73 -1.65 24.18
N SER A 132 -45.15 -2.86 24.27
CA SER A 132 -45.94 -4.07 24.59
C SER A 132 -46.60 -4.01 25.96
N THR A 133 -46.04 -3.26 26.90
CA THR A 133 -46.55 -3.07 28.26
C THR A 133 -47.65 -1.98 28.31
N TYR A 134 -47.56 -0.96 27.44
CA TYR A 134 -48.47 0.17 27.40
C TYR A 134 -48.94 0.47 25.98
N PRO A 135 -49.64 -0.46 25.32
CA PRO A 135 -49.97 -0.40 23.89
C PRO A 135 -50.94 0.73 23.53
N GLU A 136 -51.77 1.20 24.49
CA GLU A 136 -52.73 2.26 24.32
C GLU A 136 -52.13 3.69 24.41
N LYS A 137 -50.87 3.83 24.92
CA LYS A 137 -50.26 5.13 25.11
C LYS A 137 -49.64 5.67 23.83
N GLU A 138 -50.15 6.79 23.33
CA GLU A 138 -49.60 7.48 22.15
C GLU A 138 -48.14 7.86 22.30
N GLY A 139 -47.71 8.27 23.51
CA GLY A 139 -46.32 8.61 23.78
C GLY A 139 -45.32 7.43 23.62
N THR A 140 -45.70 6.20 24.00
CA THR A 140 -44.86 5.02 23.79
C THR A 140 -44.75 4.64 22.31
N ARG A 141 -45.82 4.85 21.53
CA ARG A 141 -45.84 4.63 20.08
C ARG A 141 -44.96 5.65 19.36
N GLN A 142 -45.04 6.94 19.76
CA GLN A 142 -44.16 7.99 19.23
C GLN A 142 -42.69 7.67 19.49
N VAL A 143 -42.34 7.16 20.67
CA VAL A 143 -40.96 6.77 20.99
C VAL A 143 -40.45 5.66 20.07
N VAL A 144 -41.31 4.69 19.70
CA VAL A 144 -40.92 3.62 18.75
C VAL A 144 -40.60 4.22 17.37
N LEU A 145 -41.41 5.17 16.88
CA LEU A 145 -41.14 5.85 15.60
C LEU A 145 -39.81 6.60 15.64
N GLU A 146 -39.57 7.38 16.69
CA GLU A 146 -38.32 8.14 16.86
C GLU A 146 -37.10 7.23 16.98
N ARG A 147 -37.22 6.08 17.70
CA ARG A 147 -36.15 5.10 17.80
C ARG A 147 -35.92 4.36 16.47
N GLY A 148 -36.99 4.04 15.74
CA GLY A 148 -36.91 3.52 14.38
C GLY A 148 -36.19 4.48 13.44
N GLN A 149 -36.53 5.77 13.49
CA GLN A 149 -35.80 6.80 12.71
C GLN A 149 -34.32 6.87 13.08
N ALA A 150 -33.98 6.78 14.36
CA ALA A 150 -32.58 6.77 14.78
C ALA A 150 -31.79 5.58 14.21
N VAL A 151 -32.42 4.39 14.08
CA VAL A 151 -31.81 3.22 13.41
C VAL A 151 -31.57 3.51 11.93
N VAL A 152 -32.56 4.07 11.23
CA VAL A 152 -32.44 4.47 9.82
C VAL A 152 -31.31 5.48 9.63
N ASP A 153 -31.29 6.54 10.44
CA ASP A 153 -30.27 7.59 10.37
C ASP A 153 -28.87 7.03 10.61
N THR A 154 -28.74 6.02 11.48
CA THR A 154 -27.46 5.36 11.77
C THR A 154 -26.99 4.51 10.58
N PHE A 155 -27.90 3.78 9.92
CA PHE A 155 -27.57 3.06 8.68
C PHE A 155 -27.10 4.01 7.58
N HIS A 156 -27.81 5.13 7.37
CA HIS A 156 -27.43 6.15 6.41
C HIS A 156 -26.04 6.72 6.72
N PHE A 157 -25.81 7.11 7.98
CA PHE A 157 -24.52 7.66 8.41
C PHE A 157 -23.35 6.69 8.16
N GLN A 158 -23.53 5.41 8.51
CA GLN A 158 -22.48 4.41 8.29
C GLN A 158 -22.24 4.18 6.79
N ASN A 159 -23.30 4.04 5.98
CA ASN A 159 -23.20 3.88 4.53
C ASN A 159 -22.50 5.06 3.87
N ASP A 160 -22.93 6.29 4.16
CA ASP A 160 -22.38 7.49 3.55
C ASP A 160 -20.91 7.71 3.95
N SER A 161 -20.59 7.46 5.24
CA SER A 161 -19.22 7.57 5.74
C SER A 161 -18.28 6.55 5.09
N LEU A 162 -18.69 5.27 4.99
CA LEU A 162 -17.93 4.23 4.32
C LEU A 162 -17.75 4.52 2.83
N SER A 163 -18.80 5.01 2.16
CA SER A 163 -18.77 5.39 0.75
C SER A 163 -17.87 6.58 0.50
N ALA A 164 -17.84 7.58 1.40
CA ALA A 164 -16.94 8.73 1.31
C ALA A 164 -15.48 8.31 1.43
N ILE A 165 -15.13 7.46 2.41
CA ILE A 165 -13.75 6.97 2.54
C ILE A 165 -13.37 6.08 1.36
N ARG A 166 -14.29 5.26 0.83
CA ARG A 166 -14.04 4.50 -0.39
C ARG A 166 -13.71 5.44 -1.57
N ALA A 167 -14.44 6.55 -1.73
CA ALA A 167 -14.12 7.54 -2.74
C ALA A 167 -12.74 8.20 -2.53
N ASP A 168 -12.38 8.49 -1.27
CA ASP A 168 -11.04 8.99 -0.92
C ASP A 168 -9.93 7.98 -1.26
N LEU A 169 -10.17 6.68 -1.05
CA LEU A 169 -9.22 5.63 -1.47
C LEU A 169 -9.06 5.60 -3.00
N GLY A 170 -10.12 5.83 -3.77
CA GLY A 170 -10.04 6.02 -5.22
C GLY A 170 -9.13 7.19 -5.59
N ASN A 171 -9.29 8.33 -4.94
CA ASN A 171 -8.40 9.48 -5.12
C ASN A 171 -6.94 9.14 -4.74
N GLU A 172 -6.73 8.39 -3.66
CA GLU A 172 -5.39 7.97 -3.24
C GLU A 172 -4.75 7.02 -4.27
N ILE A 173 -5.50 6.10 -4.88
CA ILE A 173 -5.03 5.26 -6.00
C ILE A 173 -4.60 6.13 -7.18
N SER A 174 -5.40 7.13 -7.57
CA SER A 174 -5.07 8.08 -8.64
C SER A 174 -3.74 8.81 -8.39
N VAL A 175 -3.57 9.34 -7.17
CA VAL A 175 -2.32 10.02 -6.77
C VAL A 175 -1.14 9.04 -6.77
N ASN A 176 -1.33 7.84 -6.26
CA ASN A 176 -0.31 6.81 -6.20
C ASN A 176 0.17 6.37 -7.61
N LEU A 177 -0.75 6.21 -8.56
CA LEU A 177 -0.41 5.90 -9.96
C LEU A 177 0.41 7.04 -10.61
N LYS A 178 0.06 8.29 -10.34
CA LYS A 178 0.85 9.46 -10.81
C LYS A 178 2.26 9.46 -10.21
N GLU A 179 2.39 9.15 -8.93
CA GLU A 179 3.69 9.01 -8.25
C GLU A 179 4.53 7.89 -8.89
N VAL A 180 3.94 6.70 -9.07
CA VAL A 180 4.59 5.56 -9.74
C VAL A 180 5.09 5.95 -11.12
N ASN A 181 4.26 6.57 -11.95
CA ASN A 181 4.66 7.01 -13.28
C ASN A 181 5.77 8.07 -13.26
N SER A 182 5.76 8.96 -12.28
CA SER A 182 6.84 9.92 -12.08
C SER A 182 8.16 9.23 -11.71
N LEU A 183 8.11 8.20 -10.85
CA LEU A 183 9.28 7.40 -10.48
C LEU A 183 9.83 6.64 -11.69
N LEU A 184 8.97 5.98 -12.47
CA LEU A 184 9.38 5.25 -13.67
C LEU A 184 10.06 6.17 -14.68
N LYS A 185 9.49 7.36 -14.93
CA LYS A 185 10.09 8.38 -15.81
C LYS A 185 11.47 8.82 -15.29
N GLN A 186 11.59 9.20 -14.02
CA GLN A 186 12.86 9.66 -13.45
C GLN A 186 13.93 8.57 -13.50
N ILE A 187 13.56 7.30 -13.27
CA ILE A 187 14.49 6.16 -13.39
C ILE A 187 14.94 5.99 -14.84
N GLY A 188 14.02 6.10 -15.82
CA GLY A 188 14.35 6.08 -17.25
C GLY A 188 15.32 7.20 -17.65
N ASP A 189 15.05 8.43 -17.20
CA ASP A 189 15.90 9.60 -17.45
C ASP A 189 17.32 9.42 -16.85
N LEU A 190 17.42 8.88 -15.62
CA LEU A 190 18.72 8.57 -14.99
C LEU A 190 19.45 7.43 -15.72
N ASN A 191 18.74 6.40 -16.13
CA ASN A 191 19.31 5.33 -16.95
C ASN A 191 19.90 5.86 -18.27
N GLN A 192 19.22 6.81 -18.90
CA GLN A 192 19.75 7.47 -20.10
C GLN A 192 21.07 8.18 -19.80
N GLN A 193 21.11 9.02 -18.75
CA GLN A 193 22.33 9.74 -18.35
C GLN A 193 23.49 8.79 -18.03
N ILE A 194 23.20 7.69 -17.31
CA ILE A 194 24.19 6.65 -17.01
C ILE A 194 24.69 6.00 -18.32
N GLY A 195 23.77 5.68 -19.24
CA GLY A 195 24.10 5.12 -20.55
C GLY A 195 24.93 6.05 -21.46
N GLU A 196 24.90 7.35 -21.21
CA GLU A 196 25.75 8.33 -21.90
C GLU A 196 27.16 8.44 -21.29
N VAL A 197 27.31 8.25 -19.97
CA VAL A 197 28.59 8.44 -19.25
C VAL A 197 29.45 7.18 -19.24
N GLU A 198 28.86 6.01 -18.94
CA GLU A 198 29.60 4.75 -18.77
C GLU A 198 30.41 4.30 -20.00
N PRO A 199 29.89 4.43 -21.26
CA PRO A 199 30.64 4.03 -22.45
C PRO A 199 31.97 4.76 -22.64
N HIS A 200 32.15 5.89 -21.95
CA HIS A 200 33.40 6.66 -21.94
C HIS A 200 34.39 6.21 -20.87
N GLY A 201 34.07 5.16 -20.10
CA GLY A 201 34.92 4.62 -19.06
C GLY A 201 34.84 5.34 -17.72
N TYR A 202 33.81 6.13 -17.50
CA TYR A 202 33.53 6.81 -16.22
C TYR A 202 32.48 6.06 -15.41
N LEU A 203 32.53 6.21 -14.07
CA LEU A 203 31.54 5.69 -13.14
C LEU A 203 30.74 6.84 -12.56
N PRO A 204 29.47 7.02 -12.96
CA PRO A 204 28.61 8.10 -12.47
C PRO A 204 27.98 7.71 -11.11
N ASN A 205 28.80 7.63 -10.04
CA ASN A 205 28.39 7.13 -8.73
C ASN A 205 27.17 7.87 -8.15
N ASP A 206 27.11 9.19 -8.31
CA ASP A 206 26.01 10.01 -7.78
C ASP A 206 24.68 9.75 -8.53
N LEU A 207 24.74 9.46 -9.84
CA LEU A 207 23.56 9.06 -10.61
C LEU A 207 23.06 7.66 -10.19
N TYR A 208 23.97 6.74 -9.87
CA TYR A 208 23.62 5.45 -9.33
C TYR A 208 22.89 5.58 -7.98
N ASP A 209 23.38 6.44 -7.08
CA ASP A 209 22.75 6.67 -5.78
C ASP A 209 21.34 7.27 -5.93
N GLN A 210 21.18 8.26 -6.80
CA GLN A 210 19.87 8.85 -7.10
C GLN A 210 18.91 7.80 -7.68
N ARG A 211 19.36 6.99 -8.64
CA ARG A 211 18.54 5.93 -9.23
C ARG A 211 18.13 4.89 -8.19
N ASP A 212 19.07 4.44 -7.36
CA ASP A 212 18.78 3.44 -6.33
C ASP A 212 17.76 3.95 -5.32
N LEU A 213 17.81 5.23 -4.94
CA LEU A 213 16.81 5.86 -4.07
C LEU A 213 15.41 5.83 -4.68
N LEU A 214 15.28 6.15 -5.99
CA LEU A 214 14.00 6.09 -6.69
C LEU A 214 13.47 4.64 -6.82
N VAL A 215 14.37 3.69 -7.06
CA VAL A 215 14.01 2.25 -7.12
C VAL A 215 13.56 1.75 -5.75
N ASP A 216 14.18 2.20 -4.66
CA ASP A 216 13.75 1.88 -3.30
C ASP A 216 12.35 2.45 -3.01
N GLN A 217 12.04 3.68 -3.46
CA GLN A 217 10.70 4.27 -3.36
C GLN A 217 9.67 3.50 -4.20
N LEU A 218 10.01 3.13 -5.43
CA LEU A 218 9.15 2.32 -6.30
C LEU A 218 8.84 0.94 -5.69
N SER A 219 9.81 0.33 -4.99
CA SER A 219 9.63 -0.97 -4.35
C SER A 219 8.58 -0.98 -3.24
N LYS A 220 8.32 0.15 -2.59
CA LYS A 220 7.22 0.30 -1.61
C LYS A 220 5.84 0.28 -2.30
N GLN A 221 5.78 0.80 -3.53
CA GLN A 221 4.51 0.89 -4.28
C GLN A 221 4.09 -0.45 -4.87
N MET A 222 5.06 -1.22 -5.41
CA MET A 222 4.80 -2.51 -6.06
C MET A 222 6.01 -3.45 -5.95
N ASN A 223 5.80 -4.75 -6.13
CA ASN A 223 6.88 -5.73 -6.13
C ASN A 223 7.65 -5.66 -7.45
N ILE A 224 8.94 -5.34 -7.36
CA ILE A 224 9.80 -5.14 -8.52
C ILE A 224 11.02 -6.06 -8.48
N LYS A 225 11.45 -6.45 -9.68
CA LYS A 225 12.73 -7.10 -9.95
C LYS A 225 13.61 -6.15 -10.75
N VAL A 226 14.87 -6.03 -10.36
CA VAL A 226 15.86 -5.17 -11.00
C VAL A 226 16.94 -6.02 -11.63
N GLU A 227 17.19 -5.84 -12.93
CA GLU A 227 18.26 -6.49 -13.67
C GLU A 227 19.24 -5.44 -14.20
N LYS A 228 20.54 -5.68 -14.00
CA LYS A 228 21.61 -4.80 -14.49
C LYS A 228 21.99 -5.16 -15.91
N VAL A 229 21.97 -4.18 -16.80
CA VAL A 229 22.33 -4.33 -18.22
C VAL A 229 23.49 -3.41 -18.55
N SER A 230 24.54 -3.96 -19.14
CA SER A 230 25.73 -3.18 -19.53
C SER A 230 25.37 -2.06 -20.50
N SER A 231 25.93 -0.87 -20.28
CA SER A 231 25.80 0.29 -21.18
C SER A 231 26.64 0.16 -22.46
N GLY A 232 27.50 -0.86 -22.58
CA GLY A 232 28.33 -1.10 -23.77
C GLY A 232 29.54 -0.18 -23.88
N GLY A 233 30.11 -0.07 -25.08
CA GLY A 233 31.27 0.79 -25.35
C GLY A 233 32.52 0.38 -24.59
N GLN A 234 33.18 1.35 -23.91
CA GLN A 234 34.33 1.15 -23.04
C GLN A 234 33.97 1.10 -21.56
N SER A 235 32.73 0.74 -21.23
CA SER A 235 32.28 0.64 -19.83
C SER A 235 33.20 -0.26 -19.00
N LEU A 236 33.52 0.17 -17.81
CA LEU A 236 34.35 -0.60 -16.89
C LEU A 236 33.59 -1.87 -16.44
N LYS A 237 34.32 -2.96 -16.17
CA LYS A 237 33.71 -4.21 -15.66
C LYS A 237 32.97 -4.06 -14.33
N ILE A 238 33.30 -3.02 -13.58
CA ILE A 238 32.71 -2.67 -12.28
C ILE A 238 31.53 -1.68 -12.42
N ALA A 239 31.24 -1.22 -13.65
CA ALA A 239 30.10 -0.35 -13.91
C ALA A 239 28.79 -1.09 -13.64
N GLU A 240 27.82 -0.38 -13.06
CA GLU A 240 26.54 -0.99 -12.72
C GLU A 240 25.59 -1.14 -13.94
N GLY A 241 25.84 -0.37 -14.97
CA GLY A 241 25.00 -0.36 -16.16
C GLY A 241 23.65 0.31 -15.95
N GLN A 242 22.81 0.17 -16.96
CA GLN A 242 21.41 0.57 -16.91
C GLN A 242 20.58 -0.49 -16.20
N TYR A 243 19.44 -0.10 -15.60
CA TYR A 243 18.52 -1.02 -14.96
C TYR A 243 17.34 -1.34 -15.90
N ASN A 244 17.04 -2.63 -16.04
CA ASN A 244 15.74 -3.08 -16.46
C ASN A 244 14.95 -3.40 -15.20
N ILE A 245 13.73 -2.87 -15.12
CA ILE A 245 12.85 -3.04 -13.96
C ILE A 245 11.57 -3.69 -14.47
N SER A 246 11.20 -4.80 -13.85
CA SER A 246 9.95 -5.51 -14.10
C SER A 246 9.12 -5.58 -12.83
N MET A 247 7.81 -5.44 -12.96
CA MET A 247 6.86 -5.80 -11.90
C MET A 247 6.73 -7.33 -11.87
N VAL A 248 6.75 -7.90 -10.67
CA VAL A 248 6.60 -9.34 -10.47
C VAL A 248 5.21 -9.62 -9.90
N ASN A 249 4.43 -10.39 -10.62
CA ASN A 249 3.10 -10.81 -10.22
C ASN A 249 3.13 -11.96 -9.18
N ALA A 250 2.00 -12.26 -8.56
CA ALA A 250 1.89 -13.32 -7.55
C ALA A 250 2.12 -14.73 -8.14
N ASP A 251 1.85 -14.91 -9.42
CA ASP A 251 2.10 -16.14 -10.19
C ASP A 251 3.54 -16.26 -10.71
N GLY A 252 4.38 -15.25 -10.43
CA GLY A 252 5.76 -15.17 -10.89
C GLY A 252 5.94 -14.62 -12.31
N THR A 253 4.87 -14.23 -12.99
CA THR A 253 4.98 -13.54 -14.30
C THR A 253 5.58 -12.15 -14.11
N GLU A 254 6.41 -11.74 -15.08
CA GLU A 254 7.11 -10.47 -15.06
C GLU A 254 6.55 -9.53 -16.14
N VAL A 255 6.28 -8.29 -15.76
CA VAL A 255 5.83 -7.24 -16.67
C VAL A 255 6.87 -6.13 -16.67
N SER A 256 7.44 -5.84 -17.84
CA SER A 256 8.48 -4.82 -17.97
C SER A 256 7.91 -3.42 -17.72
N LEU A 257 8.57 -2.66 -16.82
CA LEU A 257 8.22 -1.27 -16.48
C LEU A 257 9.25 -0.27 -17.03
N VAL A 258 10.53 -0.62 -16.93
CA VAL A 258 11.63 0.18 -17.47
C VAL A 258 12.57 -0.75 -18.22
N THR A 259 12.89 -0.43 -19.47
CA THR A 259 13.87 -1.14 -20.28
C THR A 259 14.92 -0.15 -20.75
N LYS A 260 16.07 -0.15 -20.09
CA LYS A 260 17.09 0.89 -20.27
C LYS A 260 16.50 2.29 -20.02
N SER A 261 16.47 3.15 -21.05
CA SER A 261 15.90 4.51 -20.98
C SER A 261 14.39 4.57 -21.21
N ASP A 262 13.82 3.51 -21.82
CA ASP A 262 12.40 3.48 -22.12
C ASP A 262 11.60 3.07 -20.88
N TYR A 263 10.51 3.77 -20.63
CA TYR A 263 9.63 3.51 -19.50
C TYR A 263 8.18 3.47 -19.94
N VAL A 264 7.36 2.74 -19.18
CA VAL A 264 5.93 2.65 -19.39
C VAL A 264 5.17 3.60 -18.46
N GLN A 265 3.91 3.84 -18.77
CA GLN A 265 2.97 4.51 -17.89
C GLN A 265 1.87 3.53 -17.49
N ILE A 266 1.47 3.57 -16.22
CA ILE A 266 0.44 2.70 -15.66
C ILE A 266 -0.78 3.56 -15.29
N GLY A 267 -1.97 3.09 -15.63
CA GLY A 267 -3.22 3.78 -15.30
C GLY A 267 -4.43 2.94 -15.68
N PHE A 268 -5.53 3.62 -15.93
CA PHE A 268 -6.77 3.02 -16.42
C PHE A 268 -7.00 3.41 -17.88
N GLU A 269 -7.76 2.61 -18.60
CA GLU A 269 -8.13 2.94 -19.97
C GLU A 269 -9.23 4.02 -19.96
N GLY A 270 -8.92 5.18 -20.52
CA GLY A 270 -9.86 6.28 -20.74
C GLY A 270 -10.21 6.43 -22.21
N ALA A 271 -11.21 7.27 -22.50
CA ALA A 271 -11.69 7.52 -23.87
C ALA A 271 -10.57 8.00 -24.81
N ASP A 272 -9.64 8.80 -24.31
CA ASP A 272 -8.53 9.41 -25.07
C ASP A 272 -7.17 8.77 -24.78
N GLY A 273 -7.11 7.64 -24.07
CA GLY A 273 -5.86 6.95 -23.69
C GLY A 273 -5.71 6.77 -22.20
N LEU A 274 -4.53 7.09 -21.65
CA LEU A 274 -4.24 6.97 -20.23
C LEU A 274 -5.15 7.86 -19.38
N SER A 275 -5.87 7.24 -18.44
CA SER A 275 -6.65 7.91 -17.41
C SER A 275 -6.15 7.54 -16.01
N TYR A 276 -6.34 8.47 -15.08
CA TYR A 276 -6.15 8.24 -13.65
C TYR A 276 -7.48 8.23 -12.89
N ASP A 277 -8.59 8.34 -13.61
CA ASP A 277 -9.91 8.22 -13.02
C ASP A 277 -10.17 6.76 -12.68
N VAL A 278 -10.30 6.49 -11.39
CA VAL A 278 -10.47 5.11 -10.89
C VAL A 278 -11.92 4.68 -11.18
N PRO A 279 -12.14 3.55 -11.87
CA PRO A 279 -13.47 3.02 -12.10
C PRO A 279 -14.13 2.63 -10.77
N GLU A 280 -15.44 2.45 -10.76
CA GLU A 280 -16.19 2.05 -9.56
C GLU A 280 -15.64 0.80 -8.87
N SER A 281 -15.05 -0.11 -9.66
CA SER A 281 -14.25 -1.24 -9.18
C SER A 281 -13.12 -1.55 -10.15
N VAL A 282 -11.95 -1.90 -9.63
CA VAL A 282 -10.76 -2.16 -10.44
C VAL A 282 -10.82 -3.57 -11.03
N ALA A 283 -11.00 -3.67 -12.34
CA ALA A 283 -10.89 -4.94 -13.07
C ALA A 283 -9.45 -5.19 -13.52
N GLU A 284 -8.81 -4.18 -14.08
CA GLU A 284 -7.49 -4.25 -14.68
C GLU A 284 -6.77 -2.90 -14.59
N LEU A 285 -5.46 -2.94 -14.67
CA LEU A 285 -4.60 -1.79 -14.90
C LEU A 285 -4.04 -1.89 -16.32
N THR A 286 -3.99 -0.76 -17.03
CA THR A 286 -3.44 -0.68 -18.38
C THR A 286 -2.03 -0.12 -18.33
N ILE A 287 -1.11 -0.81 -18.98
CA ILE A 287 0.25 -0.35 -19.24
C ILE A 287 0.28 0.26 -20.64
N PHE A 288 0.76 1.50 -20.70
CA PHE A 288 0.95 2.27 -21.91
C PHE A 288 2.44 2.39 -22.20
N ASP A 289 2.88 1.84 -23.31
CA ASP A 289 4.26 1.92 -23.80
C ASP A 289 4.31 2.51 -25.22
N SER A 290 5.51 2.61 -25.78
CA SER A 290 5.74 3.08 -27.16
C SER A 290 5.18 2.14 -28.25
N GLN A 291 4.86 0.91 -27.88
CA GLN A 291 4.37 -0.15 -28.78
C GLN A 291 2.82 -0.26 -28.75
N GLY A 292 2.18 0.27 -27.71
CA GLY A 292 0.73 0.19 -27.58
C GLY A 292 0.23 0.13 -26.14
N ARG A 293 -0.76 -0.71 -25.90
CA ARG A 293 -1.43 -0.88 -24.61
C ARG A 293 -1.43 -2.35 -24.23
N THR A 294 -1.13 -2.63 -22.97
CA THR A 294 -1.21 -3.99 -22.42
C THR A 294 -2.03 -3.94 -21.13
N ASN A 295 -3.12 -4.68 -21.09
CA ASN A 295 -3.96 -4.77 -19.91
C ASN A 295 -3.45 -5.87 -18.97
N ILE A 296 -3.35 -5.52 -17.68
CA ILE A 296 -3.02 -6.45 -16.62
C ILE A 296 -4.25 -6.58 -15.74
N GLY A 297 -4.95 -7.71 -15.82
CA GLY A 297 -6.06 -8.03 -14.94
C GLY A 297 -5.60 -8.02 -13.48
N PHE A 298 -6.38 -7.38 -12.59
CA PHE A 298 -6.09 -7.41 -11.16
C PHE A 298 -6.33 -8.79 -10.56
N THR A 299 -7.27 -9.55 -11.15
CA THR A 299 -7.55 -10.95 -10.81
C THR A 299 -7.51 -11.84 -12.04
N ASN A 300 -7.14 -13.11 -11.82
CA ASN A 300 -7.26 -14.17 -12.80
C ASN A 300 -7.93 -15.38 -12.14
N ASN A 301 -9.08 -15.81 -12.65
CA ASN A 301 -9.90 -16.90 -12.07
C ASN A 301 -10.08 -16.77 -10.55
N GLY A 302 -10.45 -15.58 -10.09
CA GLY A 302 -10.70 -15.30 -8.67
C GLY A 302 -9.45 -15.09 -7.82
N THR A 303 -8.24 -15.24 -8.38
CA THR A 303 -6.98 -15.04 -7.64
C THR A 303 -6.37 -13.69 -8.02
N ILE A 304 -5.92 -12.92 -7.01
CA ILE A 304 -5.26 -11.63 -7.24
C ILE A 304 -3.90 -11.87 -7.88
N THR A 305 -3.65 -11.20 -9.02
CA THR A 305 -2.42 -11.34 -9.81
C THR A 305 -1.27 -10.51 -9.24
N PHE A 306 -1.54 -9.33 -8.68
CA PHE A 306 -0.52 -8.50 -8.05
C PHE A 306 0.05 -9.16 -6.79
N SER A 307 1.38 -9.16 -6.63
CA SER A 307 2.00 -9.84 -5.50
C SER A 307 1.83 -9.08 -4.18
N SER A 308 2.37 -7.91 -4.05
CA SER A 308 2.25 -7.05 -2.86
C SER A 308 2.64 -5.61 -3.20
N GLY A 309 2.60 -4.71 -2.21
CA GLY A 309 2.90 -3.30 -2.36
C GLY A 309 1.72 -2.40 -2.00
N LYS A 310 1.98 -1.11 -1.82
CA LYS A 310 0.96 -0.13 -1.41
C LYS A 310 -0.21 -0.10 -2.38
N LEU A 311 0.06 -0.13 -3.70
CA LEU A 311 -0.98 -0.10 -4.74
C LEU A 311 -1.96 -1.26 -4.61
N ARG A 312 -1.47 -2.48 -4.36
CA ARG A 312 -2.33 -3.64 -4.10
C ARG A 312 -3.20 -3.45 -2.87
N GLY A 313 -2.63 -2.99 -1.76
CA GLY A 313 -3.38 -2.77 -0.52
C GLY A 313 -4.49 -1.71 -0.68
N LEU A 314 -4.23 -0.65 -1.45
CA LEU A 314 -5.23 0.36 -1.77
C LEU A 314 -6.37 -0.21 -2.63
N ILE A 315 -6.06 -0.98 -3.69
CA ILE A 315 -7.07 -1.58 -4.58
C ILE A 315 -7.91 -2.63 -3.83
N GLU A 316 -7.29 -3.48 -3.01
CA GLU A 316 -8.01 -4.43 -2.15
C GLU A 316 -8.93 -3.74 -1.14
N SER A 317 -8.58 -2.55 -0.68
CA SER A 317 -9.45 -1.77 0.19
C SER A 317 -10.58 -1.10 -0.58
N TYR A 318 -10.28 -0.46 -1.71
CA TYR A 318 -11.23 0.27 -2.54
C TYR A 318 -12.30 -0.61 -3.18
N GLY A 319 -11.86 -1.73 -3.79
CA GLY A 319 -12.70 -2.70 -4.48
C GLY A 319 -12.18 -3.08 -5.87
N TYR A 320 -12.25 -4.37 -6.16
CA TYR A 320 -11.81 -4.98 -7.40
C TYR A 320 -12.78 -6.04 -7.90
N ASN A 321 -12.77 -6.30 -9.20
CA ASN A 321 -13.63 -7.30 -9.82
C ASN A 321 -13.04 -8.69 -9.68
N VAL A 322 -13.85 -9.63 -9.20
CA VAL A 322 -13.56 -11.06 -9.18
C VAL A 322 -14.49 -11.74 -10.17
N THR A 323 -13.93 -12.27 -11.24
CA THR A 323 -14.66 -13.06 -12.23
C THR A 323 -14.45 -14.54 -11.93
N THR A 324 -15.54 -15.26 -11.65
CA THR A 324 -15.55 -16.71 -11.42
C THR A 324 -16.25 -17.40 -12.58
N ASP A 325 -15.67 -18.49 -13.06
CA ASP A 325 -16.30 -19.36 -14.05
C ASP A 325 -17.26 -20.32 -13.30
N ASN A 326 -18.53 -20.29 -13.67
CA ASN A 326 -19.56 -21.12 -13.08
C ASN A 326 -19.52 -22.59 -13.56
N GLY A 327 -18.60 -22.92 -14.49
CA GLY A 327 -18.45 -24.27 -15.04
C GLY A 327 -19.49 -24.65 -16.13
N ASP A 328 -20.44 -23.76 -16.43
CA ASP A 328 -21.45 -23.88 -17.48
C ASP A 328 -21.16 -23.01 -18.71
N GLY A 329 -19.96 -22.38 -18.74
CA GLY A 329 -19.55 -21.42 -19.75
C GLY A 329 -20.04 -19.99 -19.51
N THR A 330 -20.68 -19.73 -18.37
CA THR A 330 -21.04 -18.38 -17.90
C THR A 330 -20.04 -17.91 -16.85
N THR A 331 -19.76 -16.61 -16.81
CA THR A 331 -18.91 -15.99 -15.81
C THR A 331 -19.76 -15.07 -14.93
N ALA A 332 -19.59 -15.20 -13.61
CA ALA A 332 -20.14 -14.25 -12.65
C ALA A 332 -19.04 -13.27 -12.24
N THR A 333 -19.34 -11.98 -12.30
CA THR A 333 -18.44 -10.92 -11.83
C THR A 333 -19.01 -10.31 -10.56
N ALA A 334 -18.24 -10.36 -9.48
CA ALA A 334 -18.57 -9.74 -8.19
C ALA A 334 -17.51 -8.71 -7.81
N VAL A 335 -17.93 -7.59 -7.24
CA VAL A 335 -17.03 -6.62 -6.63
C VAL A 335 -16.65 -7.13 -5.24
N LYS A 336 -15.37 -7.22 -4.96
CA LYS A 336 -14.80 -7.65 -3.68
C LYS A 336 -13.84 -6.59 -3.15
N GLY A 337 -13.61 -6.60 -1.83
CA GLY A 337 -12.69 -5.67 -1.19
C GLY A 337 -13.17 -5.29 0.20
N ILE A 338 -12.30 -4.66 1.00
CA ILE A 338 -12.60 -4.36 2.41
C ILE A 338 -13.86 -3.48 2.53
N TYR A 339 -13.92 -2.38 1.76
CA TYR A 339 -15.06 -1.45 1.81
C TYR A 339 -16.30 -1.98 1.10
N PRO A 340 -16.20 -2.55 -0.13
CA PRO A 340 -17.37 -3.16 -0.78
C PRO A 340 -18.00 -4.30 0.03
N ASP A 341 -17.20 -5.18 0.62
CA ASP A 341 -17.70 -6.30 1.43
C ASP A 341 -18.39 -5.79 2.72
N MET A 342 -17.88 -4.70 3.33
CA MET A 342 -18.53 -4.07 4.49
C MET A 342 -19.87 -3.41 4.12
N LEU A 343 -19.90 -2.68 3.00
CA LEU A 343 -21.14 -2.06 2.49
C LEU A 343 -22.18 -3.12 2.13
N ASP A 344 -21.79 -4.21 1.47
CA ASP A 344 -22.68 -5.34 1.14
C ASP A 344 -23.24 -6.02 2.40
N ASN A 345 -22.42 -6.18 3.44
CA ASN A 345 -22.87 -6.71 4.72
C ASN A 345 -23.83 -5.75 5.45
N LEU A 346 -23.57 -4.45 5.39
CA LEU A 346 -24.45 -3.43 5.96
C LEU A 346 -25.81 -3.39 5.23
N ASP A 347 -25.80 -3.53 3.90
CA ASP A 347 -27.01 -3.63 3.07
C ASP A 347 -27.83 -4.88 3.42
N LYS A 348 -27.17 -6.04 3.56
CA LYS A 348 -27.83 -7.27 3.97
C LYS A 348 -28.44 -7.16 5.35
N LEU A 349 -27.74 -6.51 6.29
CA LEU A 349 -28.23 -6.28 7.64
C LEU A 349 -29.49 -5.40 7.62
N ALA A 350 -29.43 -4.24 6.94
CA ALA A 350 -30.54 -3.29 6.85
C ALA A 350 -31.77 -3.92 6.18
N PHE A 351 -31.56 -4.65 5.07
CA PHE A 351 -32.64 -5.32 4.35
C PHE A 351 -33.30 -6.39 5.21
N THR A 352 -32.50 -7.27 5.84
CA THR A 352 -33.02 -8.36 6.70
C THR A 352 -33.77 -7.78 7.91
N PHE A 353 -33.18 -6.76 8.55
CA PHE A 353 -33.80 -6.06 9.68
C PHE A 353 -35.19 -5.51 9.32
N GLY A 354 -35.27 -4.70 8.26
CA GLY A 354 -36.55 -4.06 7.87
C GLY A 354 -37.56 -5.04 7.28
N SER A 355 -37.12 -6.03 6.48
CA SER A 355 -38.01 -7.00 5.87
C SER A 355 -38.68 -7.93 6.88
N ILE A 356 -37.91 -8.45 7.85
CA ILE A 356 -38.48 -9.29 8.92
C ILE A 356 -39.37 -8.46 9.83
N PHE A 357 -38.97 -7.23 10.14
CA PHE A 357 -39.82 -6.33 10.92
C PHE A 357 -41.17 -6.07 10.23
N ASN A 358 -41.14 -5.75 8.96
CA ASN A 358 -42.37 -5.52 8.15
C ASN A 358 -43.27 -6.75 8.12
N GLU A 359 -42.68 -7.95 7.95
CA GLU A 359 -43.49 -9.18 7.93
C GLU A 359 -44.18 -9.43 9.28
N VAL A 360 -43.47 -9.28 10.41
CA VAL A 360 -44.10 -9.41 11.74
C VAL A 360 -45.10 -8.31 12.00
N HIS A 361 -44.81 -7.06 11.59
CA HIS A 361 -45.70 -5.92 11.74
C HIS A 361 -47.01 -6.11 10.96
N SER A 362 -46.93 -6.68 9.77
CA SER A 362 -48.11 -6.97 8.91
C SER A 362 -49.06 -8.03 9.46
N LYS A 363 -48.59 -8.87 10.42
CA LYS A 363 -49.43 -9.88 11.09
C LYS A 363 -50.24 -9.32 12.24
N GLY A 364 -49.92 -8.12 12.69
CA GLY A 364 -50.63 -7.43 13.77
C GLY A 364 -51.71 -6.51 13.29
N TYR A 365 -52.40 -5.86 14.25
CA TYR A 365 -53.44 -4.88 14.05
C TYR A 365 -53.13 -3.57 14.79
N ASN A 366 -53.48 -2.45 14.16
CA ASN A 366 -53.38 -1.12 14.75
C ASN A 366 -54.49 -0.83 15.76
N LEU A 367 -54.53 0.37 16.35
CA LEU A 367 -55.58 0.73 17.33
C LEU A 367 -56.98 0.75 16.74
N GLU A 368 -57.13 1.01 15.45
CA GLU A 368 -58.42 1.08 14.74
C GLU A 368 -58.90 -0.32 14.31
N GLY A 369 -58.04 -1.33 14.41
CA GLY A 369 -58.32 -2.72 14.03
C GLY A 369 -57.92 -3.02 12.58
N ASP A 370 -57.22 -2.11 11.91
CA ASP A 370 -56.64 -2.35 10.58
C ASP A 370 -55.37 -3.18 10.69
N GLN A 371 -55.15 -4.00 9.69
CA GLN A 371 -53.93 -4.82 9.60
C GLN A 371 -52.71 -3.91 9.39
N GLY A 372 -51.60 -4.28 10.01
CA GLY A 372 -50.34 -3.54 9.89
C GLY A 372 -49.82 -3.46 8.45
N THR A 373 -49.28 -2.31 8.10
CA THR A 373 -48.63 -2.05 6.81
C THR A 373 -47.11 -2.13 6.97
N GLU A 374 -46.35 -1.87 5.92
CA GLU A 374 -44.89 -1.75 6.02
C GLU A 374 -44.51 -0.61 6.97
N PHE A 375 -43.63 -0.89 7.91
CA PHE A 375 -43.03 0.08 8.82
C PHE A 375 -41.76 0.69 8.23
N PHE A 376 -40.90 -0.18 7.70
CA PHE A 376 -39.70 0.24 6.97
C PHE A 376 -39.93 0.15 5.47
N THR A 377 -39.46 1.16 4.75
CA THR A 377 -39.50 1.23 3.29
C THR A 377 -38.13 1.06 2.70
N PHE A 378 -38.04 0.58 1.46
CA PHE A 378 -36.79 0.45 0.71
C PHE A 378 -36.95 1.09 -0.66
N GLU A 379 -35.94 1.79 -1.16
CA GLU A 379 -35.94 2.36 -2.50
C GLU A 379 -35.97 1.29 -3.61
N SER A 380 -35.39 0.10 -3.33
CA SER A 380 -35.41 -1.02 -4.28
C SER A 380 -35.90 -2.30 -3.60
N GLY A 381 -36.51 -3.21 -4.39
CA GLY A 381 -36.90 -4.53 -3.91
C GLY A 381 -35.76 -5.53 -3.71
N SER A 382 -34.53 -5.08 -3.77
CA SER A 382 -33.29 -5.86 -3.59
C SER A 382 -32.54 -5.39 -2.35
N TYR A 383 -31.74 -6.26 -1.74
CA TYR A 383 -30.90 -5.87 -0.61
C TYR A 383 -29.77 -4.90 -0.98
N ALA A 384 -29.34 -4.87 -2.25
CA ALA A 384 -28.28 -3.97 -2.70
C ALA A 384 -28.70 -2.50 -2.56
N GLY A 385 -27.96 -1.73 -1.79
CA GLY A 385 -28.25 -0.33 -1.46
C GLY A 385 -29.28 -0.16 -0.35
N ALA A 386 -29.67 -1.23 0.34
CA ALA A 386 -30.70 -1.16 1.37
C ALA A 386 -30.29 -0.29 2.57
N SER A 387 -29.03 -0.31 2.98
CA SER A 387 -28.55 0.54 4.08
C SER A 387 -28.61 2.03 3.78
N LYS A 388 -28.57 2.41 2.50
CA LYS A 388 -28.74 3.79 2.05
C LYS A 388 -30.20 4.14 1.79
N GLY A 389 -31.00 3.16 1.32
CA GLY A 389 -32.38 3.37 0.85
C GLY A 389 -33.46 2.97 1.86
N ILE A 390 -33.08 2.51 3.08
CA ILE A 390 -34.04 2.22 4.13
C ILE A 390 -34.66 3.54 4.65
N GLY A 391 -35.96 3.55 4.87
CA GLY A 391 -36.68 4.67 5.46
C GLY A 391 -37.81 4.17 6.37
N ILE A 392 -38.50 5.08 7.04
CA ILE A 392 -39.77 4.77 7.73
C ILE A 392 -40.91 5.18 6.84
N ALA A 393 -41.93 4.33 6.75
CA ALA A 393 -43.18 4.66 6.06
C ALA A 393 -43.84 5.88 6.71
N GLU A 394 -44.51 6.70 5.92
CA GLU A 394 -45.31 7.81 6.43
C GLU A 394 -46.52 7.24 7.18
N MET A 395 -46.47 7.24 8.54
CA MET A 395 -47.50 6.68 9.40
C MET A 395 -47.68 7.48 10.67
N ASP A 396 -48.90 7.48 11.21
CA ASP A 396 -49.20 8.03 12.53
C ASP A 396 -48.82 7.02 13.63
N PRO A 397 -48.54 7.46 14.86
CA PRO A 397 -48.23 6.55 15.98
C PRO A 397 -49.33 5.51 16.24
N LYS A 398 -50.60 5.84 15.95
CA LYS A 398 -51.73 4.94 16.07
C LYS A 398 -51.71 3.77 15.07
N ASP A 399 -51.02 3.93 13.93
CA ASP A 399 -50.98 2.93 12.85
C ASP A 399 -49.99 1.78 13.12
N ILE A 400 -49.17 1.91 14.16
CA ILE A 400 -48.27 0.82 14.58
C ILE A 400 -49.11 -0.39 14.98
N ALA A 401 -48.90 -1.56 14.36
CA ALA A 401 -49.63 -2.79 14.60
C ALA A 401 -49.13 -3.50 15.86
N VAL A 402 -49.74 -3.23 16.99
CA VAL A 402 -49.32 -3.69 18.32
C VAL A 402 -50.08 -4.91 18.80
N SER A 403 -51.33 -5.07 18.34
CA SER A 403 -52.24 -6.13 18.78
C SER A 403 -52.20 -7.36 17.87
N THR A 404 -52.53 -8.51 18.39
CA THR A 404 -52.66 -9.78 17.63
C THR A 404 -54.10 -10.13 17.28
N LYS A 405 -55.10 -9.47 17.89
CA LYS A 405 -56.51 -9.77 17.72
C LYS A 405 -57.34 -8.50 17.59
N VAL A 406 -58.32 -8.56 16.72
CA VAL A 406 -59.37 -7.52 16.60
C VAL A 406 -60.57 -7.85 17.48
N ARG A 407 -61.27 -6.82 17.93
CA ARG A 407 -62.60 -6.91 18.54
C ARG A 407 -63.65 -6.76 17.47
N THR A 408 -64.64 -7.62 17.51
CA THR A 408 -65.78 -7.53 16.61
C THR A 408 -67.10 -7.33 17.42
N ASP A 409 -68.07 -6.64 16.80
CA ASP A 409 -69.39 -6.51 17.33
C ASP A 409 -70.20 -7.81 17.12
N GLU A 410 -71.51 -7.82 17.56
CA GLU A 410 -72.42 -8.96 17.38
C GLU A 410 -72.69 -9.29 15.92
N ASP A 411 -72.50 -8.32 15.02
CA ASP A 411 -72.70 -8.44 13.58
C ASP A 411 -71.41 -8.84 12.82
N GLY A 412 -70.27 -9.01 13.53
CA GLY A 412 -68.96 -9.41 12.97
C GLY A 412 -68.16 -8.25 12.41
N ASN A 413 -68.54 -6.96 12.61
CA ASN A 413 -67.77 -5.80 12.17
C ASN A 413 -66.64 -5.52 13.16
N ILE A 414 -65.44 -5.17 12.66
CA ILE A 414 -64.30 -4.79 13.47
C ILE A 414 -64.60 -3.45 14.17
N ILE A 415 -64.49 -3.40 15.49
CA ILE A 415 -64.70 -2.22 16.34
C ILE A 415 -63.40 -1.75 17.01
N GLY A 416 -62.24 -2.20 16.56
CA GLY A 416 -60.91 -1.90 17.08
C GLY A 416 -60.22 -3.12 17.69
N VAL A 417 -59.27 -2.88 18.59
CA VAL A 417 -58.50 -3.90 19.29
C VAL A 417 -58.73 -3.82 20.81
N ASP A 418 -58.28 -4.82 21.54
CA ASP A 418 -58.23 -4.74 23.01
C ASP A 418 -57.09 -3.80 23.41
N ALA A 419 -57.40 -2.72 24.15
CA ALA A 419 -56.48 -1.65 24.49
C ALA A 419 -55.20 -2.15 25.24
N GLY A 420 -55.27 -3.31 25.89
CA GLY A 420 -54.13 -3.93 26.60
C GLY A 420 -53.43 -5.03 25.82
N ASP A 421 -53.81 -5.32 24.55
CA ASP A 421 -53.14 -6.32 23.73
C ASP A 421 -51.88 -5.77 23.06
N GLY A 422 -50.70 -6.00 23.68
CA GLY A 422 -49.38 -5.65 23.19
C GLY A 422 -48.55 -6.80 22.64
N LYS A 423 -49.20 -7.95 22.34
CA LYS A 423 -48.46 -9.18 21.97
C LYS A 423 -47.68 -9.05 20.67
N ASN A 424 -48.21 -8.31 19.68
CA ASN A 424 -47.47 -8.13 18.44
C ASN A 424 -46.28 -7.18 18.64
N ALA A 425 -46.37 -6.18 19.53
CA ALA A 425 -45.19 -5.38 19.92
C ALA A 425 -44.12 -6.25 20.62
N LEU A 426 -44.55 -7.25 21.41
CA LEU A 426 -43.63 -8.21 22.00
C LEU A 426 -43.00 -9.10 20.91
N ASN A 427 -43.75 -9.58 19.93
CA ASN A 427 -43.20 -10.32 18.77
C ASN A 427 -42.16 -9.49 18.02
N LEU A 428 -42.46 -8.22 17.76
CA LEU A 428 -41.52 -7.27 17.13
C LEU A 428 -40.24 -7.08 17.94
N SER A 429 -40.34 -6.95 19.27
CA SER A 429 -39.14 -6.83 20.13
C SER A 429 -38.30 -8.12 20.13
N ASN A 430 -38.94 -9.27 20.01
CA ASN A 430 -38.28 -10.58 20.03
C ASN A 430 -37.49 -10.87 18.72
N ILE A 431 -37.70 -10.12 17.62
CA ILE A 431 -36.96 -10.27 16.35
C ILE A 431 -35.45 -10.25 16.61
N SER A 432 -34.99 -9.43 17.56
CA SER A 432 -33.58 -9.34 17.96
C SER A 432 -32.94 -10.69 18.31
N SER A 433 -33.73 -11.64 18.82
CA SER A 433 -33.30 -12.96 19.29
C SER A 433 -33.75 -14.13 18.38
N MET A 434 -34.54 -13.84 17.33
CA MET A 434 -35.01 -14.87 16.42
C MET A 434 -33.86 -15.40 15.55
N LEU A 435 -33.81 -16.73 15.38
CA LEU A 435 -32.85 -17.38 14.48
C LEU A 435 -33.31 -17.23 13.04
N LEU A 436 -32.52 -16.55 12.22
CA LEU A 436 -32.84 -16.21 10.82
C LEU A 436 -32.97 -17.43 9.89
N SER A 437 -32.45 -18.58 10.31
CA SER A 437 -32.58 -19.87 9.62
C SER A 437 -33.89 -20.63 9.96
N ASN A 438 -34.76 -20.06 10.80
CA ASN A 438 -35.99 -20.71 11.19
C ASN A 438 -37.08 -20.55 10.11
N THR A 439 -37.56 -21.67 9.58
CA THR A 439 -38.62 -21.74 8.56
C THR A 439 -40.05 -21.77 9.15
N GLN A 440 -40.18 -21.92 10.45
CA GLN A 440 -41.44 -22.01 11.19
C GLN A 440 -41.34 -21.27 12.52
N GLN A 441 -41.15 -19.94 12.45
CA GLN A 441 -41.10 -19.10 13.65
C GLN A 441 -42.50 -18.87 14.18
N GLU A 442 -42.78 -19.36 15.39
CA GLU A 442 -44.05 -19.09 16.09
C GLU A 442 -44.04 -17.64 16.61
N LEU A 443 -45.22 -17.00 16.50
CA LEU A 443 -45.48 -15.67 17.05
C LEU A 443 -46.49 -15.77 18.18
N GLU A 444 -46.22 -15.04 19.27
CA GLU A 444 -47.12 -15.07 20.42
C GLU A 444 -48.53 -14.50 20.09
N GLY A 445 -49.57 -15.26 20.40
CA GLY A 445 -50.93 -14.84 20.18
C GLY A 445 -51.46 -14.94 18.75
N LEU A 446 -50.64 -15.44 17.82
CA LEU A 446 -51.03 -15.76 16.44
C LEU A 446 -50.99 -17.28 16.22
N ASP A 447 -51.94 -17.82 15.45
CA ASP A 447 -51.99 -19.23 15.08
C ASP A 447 -51.15 -19.59 13.84
N GLU A 448 -50.41 -18.61 13.33
CA GLU A 448 -49.60 -18.71 12.12
C GLU A 448 -48.10 -18.69 12.46
N THR A 449 -47.28 -19.36 11.64
CA THR A 449 -45.84 -19.33 11.70
C THR A 449 -45.26 -18.53 10.52
N ILE A 450 -44.12 -17.93 10.72
CA ILE A 450 -43.38 -17.18 9.67
C ILE A 450 -42.13 -17.94 9.25
N ASP A 451 -41.89 -18.01 7.96
CA ASP A 451 -40.62 -18.45 7.39
C ASP A 451 -39.65 -17.27 7.32
N LEU A 452 -38.74 -17.16 8.29
CA LEU A 452 -37.76 -16.09 8.36
C LEU A 452 -36.73 -16.16 7.21
N THR A 453 -36.53 -17.35 6.63
CA THR A 453 -35.56 -17.52 5.52
C THR A 453 -36.03 -16.82 4.23
N ALA A 454 -37.35 -16.58 4.07
CA ALA A 454 -37.90 -15.88 2.94
C ALA A 454 -37.58 -14.37 2.94
N PHE A 455 -37.35 -13.80 4.13
CA PHE A 455 -37.11 -12.37 4.35
C PHE A 455 -35.68 -12.04 4.74
N SER A 456 -34.84 -13.07 4.98
CA SER A 456 -33.45 -12.90 5.37
C SER A 456 -32.51 -13.23 4.21
N VAL A 457 -31.58 -12.31 3.93
CA VAL A 457 -30.42 -12.58 3.06
C VAL A 457 -29.17 -12.94 3.88
N ILE A 458 -29.30 -12.96 5.21
CA ILE A 458 -28.26 -13.41 6.16
C ILE A 458 -28.47 -14.90 6.41
N GLY A 459 -27.44 -15.71 6.22
CA GLY A 459 -27.60 -17.16 6.18
C GLY A 459 -27.92 -17.84 7.53
N THR A 460 -27.31 -17.41 8.64
CA THR A 460 -27.48 -18.05 9.95
C THR A 460 -27.25 -17.07 11.10
N GLY A 461 -27.77 -17.40 12.29
CA GLY A 461 -27.62 -16.56 13.47
C GLY A 461 -28.82 -15.64 13.69
N THR A 462 -28.64 -14.61 14.49
CA THR A 462 -29.58 -13.52 14.71
C THR A 462 -29.07 -12.24 14.08
N ILE A 463 -29.90 -11.21 13.97
CA ILE A 463 -29.50 -9.88 13.50
C ILE A 463 -28.29 -9.36 14.30
N ASN A 464 -28.37 -9.47 15.63
CA ASN A 464 -27.30 -9.01 16.52
C ASN A 464 -26.00 -9.80 16.33
N THR A 465 -26.08 -11.15 16.28
CA THR A 465 -24.88 -11.99 16.11
C THR A 465 -24.21 -11.80 14.74
N PHE A 466 -24.96 -11.46 13.72
CA PHE A 466 -24.41 -11.12 12.41
C PHE A 466 -23.60 -9.81 12.48
N TYR A 467 -24.18 -8.77 13.10
CA TYR A 467 -23.49 -7.48 13.27
C TYR A 467 -22.24 -7.60 14.15
N GLU A 468 -22.36 -8.29 15.29
CA GLU A 468 -21.21 -8.60 16.17
C GLU A 468 -20.11 -9.39 15.45
N GLY A 469 -20.51 -10.36 14.61
CA GLY A 469 -19.57 -11.12 13.77
C GLY A 469 -18.86 -10.25 12.76
N MET A 470 -19.55 -9.32 12.11
CA MET A 470 -19.01 -8.38 11.14
C MET A 470 -18.00 -7.41 11.78
N THR A 471 -18.36 -6.79 12.91
CA THR A 471 -17.50 -5.87 13.64
C THR A 471 -16.33 -6.60 14.33
N GLY A 472 -16.58 -7.80 14.84
CA GLY A 472 -15.53 -8.65 15.41
C GLY A 472 -14.49 -9.08 14.39
N GLN A 473 -14.91 -9.45 13.16
CA GLN A 473 -13.99 -9.76 12.06
C GLN A 473 -13.17 -8.55 11.65
N LEU A 474 -13.78 -7.37 11.59
CA LEU A 474 -13.08 -6.09 11.33
C LEU A 474 -11.97 -5.87 12.35
N GLY A 475 -12.27 -6.01 13.65
CA GLY A 475 -11.28 -5.84 14.72
C GLY A 475 -10.12 -6.84 14.62
N VAL A 476 -10.40 -8.11 14.28
CA VAL A 476 -9.36 -9.13 14.06
C VAL A 476 -8.47 -8.77 12.86
N ASP A 477 -9.07 -8.35 11.75
CA ASP A 477 -8.34 -8.00 10.53
C ASP A 477 -7.49 -6.74 10.75
N ALA A 478 -7.99 -5.73 11.46
CA ALA A 478 -7.27 -4.52 11.82
C ALA A 478 -6.10 -4.82 12.77
N LEU A 479 -6.32 -5.63 13.81
CA LEU A 479 -5.25 -6.06 14.72
C LEU A 479 -4.16 -6.84 13.97
N GLN A 480 -4.54 -7.74 13.06
CA GLN A 480 -3.59 -8.49 12.25
C GLN A 480 -2.79 -7.57 11.33
N ALA A 481 -3.45 -6.64 10.63
CA ALA A 481 -2.81 -5.69 9.73
C ALA A 481 -1.82 -4.79 10.49
N ASN A 482 -2.22 -4.26 11.65
CA ASN A 482 -1.35 -3.44 12.52
C ASN A 482 -0.12 -4.23 13.00
N ARG A 483 -0.30 -5.50 13.44
CA ARG A 483 0.81 -6.34 13.87
C ARG A 483 1.78 -6.64 12.73
N LEU A 484 1.28 -6.91 11.52
CA LEU A 484 2.11 -7.20 10.36
C LEU A 484 2.81 -5.94 9.83
N THR A 485 2.17 -4.78 9.91
CA THR A 485 2.80 -3.48 9.64
C THR A 485 3.97 -3.25 10.58
N GLN A 486 3.77 -3.41 11.90
CA GLN A 486 4.84 -3.24 12.88
C GLN A 486 5.99 -4.22 12.68
N ASN A 487 5.69 -5.50 12.39
CA ASN A 487 6.71 -6.50 12.11
C ASN A 487 7.51 -6.15 10.84
N SER A 488 6.84 -5.76 9.75
CA SER A 488 7.50 -5.35 8.51
C SER A 488 8.33 -4.09 8.70
N GLN A 489 7.87 -3.14 9.51
CA GLN A 489 8.64 -1.93 9.86
C GLN A 489 9.92 -2.28 10.64
N VAL A 490 9.84 -3.17 11.63
CA VAL A 490 11.00 -3.62 12.41
C VAL A 490 12.02 -4.34 11.51
N LEU A 491 11.55 -5.23 10.63
CA LEU A 491 12.41 -5.94 9.68
C LEU A 491 13.05 -4.98 8.67
N SER A 492 12.28 -4.06 8.09
CA SER A 492 12.79 -3.04 7.19
C SER A 492 13.86 -2.18 7.85
N ASN A 493 13.64 -1.72 9.09
CA ASN A 493 14.62 -0.95 9.85
C ASN A 493 15.87 -1.76 10.15
N ALA A 494 15.75 -3.07 10.44
CA ALA A 494 16.91 -3.94 10.69
C ALA A 494 17.76 -4.13 9.43
N VAL A 495 17.10 -4.36 8.26
CA VAL A 495 17.81 -4.48 6.98
C VAL A 495 18.45 -3.15 6.58
N GLU A 496 17.74 -2.03 6.76
CA GLU A 496 18.29 -0.69 6.51
C GLU A 496 19.52 -0.41 7.40
N LYS A 497 19.46 -0.76 8.68
CA LYS A 497 20.62 -0.64 9.56
C LYS A 497 21.81 -1.49 9.10
N ASN A 498 21.55 -2.72 8.62
CA ASN A 498 22.59 -3.57 8.04
C ASN A 498 23.15 -2.95 6.75
N ARG A 499 22.31 -2.41 5.89
CA ARG A 499 22.72 -1.70 4.66
C ARG A 499 23.57 -0.48 4.99
N GLN A 500 23.16 0.33 5.95
CA GLN A 500 23.92 1.49 6.41
C GLN A 500 25.26 1.11 7.05
N SER A 501 25.35 -0.01 7.76
CA SER A 501 26.63 -0.46 8.34
C SER A 501 27.71 -0.73 7.29
N VAL A 502 27.31 -1.06 6.06
CA VAL A 502 28.22 -1.29 4.92
C VAL A 502 28.42 -0.03 4.09
N SER A 503 27.34 0.64 3.73
CA SER A 503 27.32 1.69 2.69
C SER A 503 27.38 3.11 3.23
N SER A 504 27.09 3.35 4.52
CA SER A 504 27.09 4.71 5.07
C SER A 504 28.48 5.27 5.29
N VAL A 505 28.54 6.59 5.33
CA VAL A 505 29.76 7.33 5.63
C VAL A 505 29.97 7.39 7.14
N SER A 506 31.06 6.78 7.64
CA SER A 506 31.52 6.99 9.01
C SER A 506 32.44 8.22 9.06
N LEU A 507 31.98 9.30 9.69
CA LEU A 507 32.78 10.53 9.81
C LEU A 507 34.14 10.28 10.47
N ASP A 508 34.22 9.40 11.47
CA ASP A 508 35.47 9.08 12.16
C ASP A 508 36.47 8.37 11.24
N GLU A 509 35.99 7.42 10.41
CA GLU A 509 36.82 6.77 9.41
C GLU A 509 37.29 7.74 8.33
N GLU A 510 36.39 8.60 7.82
CA GLU A 510 36.74 9.57 6.79
C GLU A 510 37.68 10.64 7.31
N MET A 511 37.54 11.11 8.54
CA MET A 511 38.50 11.99 9.18
C MET A 511 39.90 11.35 9.35
N THR A 512 39.91 10.08 9.73
CA THR A 512 41.16 9.30 9.80
C THR A 512 41.81 9.14 8.41
N ASN A 513 41.00 8.83 7.39
CA ASN A 513 41.43 8.75 6.00
C ASN A 513 41.97 10.09 5.48
N LEU A 514 41.28 11.18 5.80
CA LEU A 514 41.69 12.55 5.42
C LEU A 514 43.11 12.85 5.98
N ILE A 515 43.35 12.60 7.27
CA ILE A 515 44.66 12.79 7.90
C ILE A 515 45.72 11.91 7.22
N LYS A 516 45.42 10.62 6.99
CA LYS A 516 46.28 9.66 6.31
C LYS A 516 46.68 10.14 4.91
N PHE A 517 45.72 10.52 4.09
CA PHE A 517 45.97 10.97 2.72
C PHE A 517 46.68 12.33 2.70
N GLN A 518 46.39 13.24 3.64
CA GLN A 518 47.08 14.51 3.79
C GLN A 518 48.56 14.30 4.14
N HIS A 519 48.86 13.38 5.07
CA HIS A 519 50.26 13.05 5.41
C HIS A 519 50.97 12.42 4.21
N ALA A 520 50.33 11.53 3.48
CA ALA A 520 50.91 10.89 2.29
C ALA A 520 51.14 11.90 1.15
N TYR A 521 50.21 12.86 0.94
CA TYR A 521 50.37 13.96 0.01
C TYR A 521 51.58 14.84 0.36
N ASN A 522 51.68 15.25 1.63
CA ASN A 522 52.80 16.05 2.13
C ASN A 522 54.14 15.31 2.02
N ALA A 523 54.17 14.00 2.26
CA ALA A 523 55.35 13.17 2.07
C ALA A 523 55.81 13.11 0.59
N ALA A 524 54.85 12.95 -0.34
CA ALA A 524 55.12 12.98 -1.77
C ALA A 524 55.62 14.37 -2.24
N ALA A 525 55.05 15.44 -1.74
CA ALA A 525 55.47 16.80 -2.02
C ALA A 525 56.93 17.06 -1.54
N ARG A 526 57.27 16.61 -0.32
CA ARG A 526 58.68 16.71 0.19
C ARG A 526 59.66 15.89 -0.64
N GLN A 527 59.26 14.72 -1.15
CA GLN A 527 60.10 13.94 -2.07
C GLN A 527 60.40 14.71 -3.36
N ILE A 528 59.42 15.44 -3.89
CA ILE A 528 59.58 16.29 -5.07
C ILE A 528 60.64 17.38 -4.77
N THR A 529 60.54 18.06 -3.62
CA THR A 529 61.48 19.11 -3.23
C THR A 529 62.90 18.56 -3.08
N ILE A 530 63.10 17.38 -2.42
CA ILE A 530 64.39 16.74 -2.29
C ILE A 530 64.98 16.34 -3.64
N LEU A 531 64.17 15.84 -4.56
CA LEU A 531 64.59 15.47 -5.90
C LEU A 531 64.97 16.71 -6.73
N ASP A 532 64.27 17.83 -6.57
CA ASP A 532 64.56 19.11 -7.20
C ASP A 532 65.90 19.65 -6.69
N GLU A 533 66.17 19.63 -5.39
CA GLU A 533 67.46 19.99 -4.80
C GLU A 533 68.61 19.13 -5.32
N ILE A 534 68.39 17.82 -5.51
CA ILE A 534 69.37 16.88 -6.07
C ILE A 534 69.63 17.26 -7.54
N LEU A 535 68.60 17.52 -8.30
CA LEU A 535 68.72 17.94 -9.71
C LEU A 535 69.42 19.26 -9.86
N ASP A 536 69.13 20.25 -9.00
CA ASP A 536 69.82 21.53 -8.98
C ASP A 536 71.34 21.36 -8.73
N LYS A 537 71.73 20.53 -7.76
CA LYS A 537 73.14 20.20 -7.53
C LYS A 537 73.80 19.50 -8.71
N VAL A 538 73.10 18.63 -9.42
CA VAL A 538 73.63 17.96 -10.63
C VAL A 538 73.76 18.93 -11.80
N ILE A 539 72.79 19.78 -12.02
CA ILE A 539 72.76 20.71 -13.17
C ILE A 539 73.71 21.90 -12.94
N ASN A 540 73.65 22.53 -11.78
CA ASN A 540 74.36 23.75 -11.49
C ASN A 540 75.66 23.56 -10.68
N GLY A 541 75.74 22.46 -9.89
CA GLY A 541 76.88 22.20 -9.01
C GLY A 541 78.03 21.36 -9.63
N MET A 542 77.76 20.50 -10.64
CA MET A 542 78.79 19.67 -11.28
C MET A 542 79.56 20.41 -12.37
N GLY A 543 79.15 21.63 -12.79
CA GLY A 543 79.85 22.46 -13.77
C GLY A 543 80.92 23.42 -13.19
N VAL A 544 81.07 23.48 -11.88
CA VAL A 544 81.97 24.45 -11.19
C VAL A 544 83.29 23.83 -10.69
N GLY A 545 83.55 22.58 -11.04
CA GLY A 545 84.75 21.88 -10.67
C GLY A 545 85.97 22.10 -11.61
N GLY A 546 86.32 23.39 -11.85
CA GLY A 546 87.47 23.70 -12.74
C GLY A 546 87.87 25.17 -12.74
N ARG A 547 88.09 25.72 -11.53
CA ARG A 547 88.87 26.97 -11.38
C ARG A 547 89.79 26.81 -10.19
#